data_5af4639f22034c97f0f4f7ecd6e0c154
#
_entry.id   5af4639f22034c97f0f4f7ecd6e0c154
#
_cell.length_a   1.000
_cell.length_b   1.000
_cell.length_c   1.000
_cell.angle_alpha   90.00
_cell.angle_beta   90.00
_cell.angle_gamma   90.00
#
_symmetry.space_group_name_H-M   'P 1'
#
loop_
_entity.id
_entity.type
_entity.pdbx_description
1 polymer ?
#
loop_
_entity_poly.entity_id
_entity_poly.type
_entity_poly.pdbx_seq_one_letter_code
_entity_poly.pdbx_strand_id
1 'polypeptide(L)'
;MTNRSHIRTTVRSTALGGVMAALAVVIMCLGGLIPLATFVCPMLCIVLLQLVFQRCGGRMGWAWYGAVSILSMLMGPDKEGSALFLFLGFYPLVKPKLEKLPLPWLWKAILFNVAILLMYWLLINLFGMAALAAEFREMGTILLIITLALGNLTFFLLDKILSRKLGRRRR
;
A
#
# COMPACT_ATOMS: atom_id res chain seq x y z
N MET A 1 22.95 20.25 26.46
CA MET A 1 21.66 19.59 26.79
C MET A 1 20.85 19.16 25.57
N THR A 2 21.13 19.61 24.37
CA THR A 2 20.40 19.35 23.10
C THR A 2 20.53 17.92 22.56
N ASN A 3 21.59 17.19 22.86
CA ASN A 3 21.85 15.87 22.27
C ASN A 3 20.94 14.76 22.86
N ARG A 4 20.57 14.84 24.13
CA ARG A 4 19.72 13.81 24.78
C ARG A 4 18.25 13.86 24.33
N SER A 5 17.72 15.04 24.01
CA SER A 5 16.34 15.18 23.51
C SER A 5 16.21 14.65 22.09
N HIS A 6 17.22 14.88 21.23
CA HIS A 6 17.25 14.37 19.86
C HIS A 6 17.32 12.84 19.81
N ILE A 7 18.14 12.24 20.67
CA ILE A 7 18.27 10.77 20.77
C ILE A 7 16.94 10.15 21.23
N ARG A 8 16.29 10.71 22.24
CA ARG A 8 14.99 10.22 22.75
C ARG A 8 13.88 10.26 21.71
N THR A 9 13.80 11.31 20.90
CA THR A 9 12.79 11.42 19.82
C THR A 9 13.07 10.40 18.71
N THR A 10 14.33 10.19 18.34
CA THR A 10 14.71 9.19 17.32
C THR A 10 14.41 7.78 17.80
N VAL A 11 14.78 7.41 19.02
CA VAL A 11 14.49 6.08 19.58
C VAL A 11 12.99 5.82 19.64
N ARG A 12 12.20 6.80 20.08
CA ARG A 12 10.74 6.68 20.14
C ARG A 12 10.10 6.52 18.75
N SER A 13 10.58 7.23 17.74
CA SER A 13 10.08 7.08 16.37
C SER A 13 10.44 5.74 15.75
N THR A 14 11.65 5.23 16.02
CA THR A 14 12.08 3.91 15.54
C THR A 14 11.29 2.79 16.22
N ALA A 15 11.08 2.86 17.53
CA ALA A 15 10.27 1.89 18.26
C ALA A 15 8.82 1.88 17.75
N LEU A 16 8.21 3.07 17.56
CA LEU A 16 6.87 3.17 16.99
C LEU A 16 6.80 2.58 15.58
N GLY A 17 7.79 2.88 14.73
CA GLY A 17 7.91 2.32 13.39
C GLY A 17 7.98 0.80 13.39
N GLY A 18 8.80 0.21 14.29
CA GLY A 18 8.93 -1.24 14.44
C GLY A 18 7.63 -1.92 14.87
N VAL A 19 6.94 -1.39 15.88
CA VAL A 19 5.65 -1.92 16.34
C VAL A 19 4.61 -1.85 15.24
N MET A 20 4.53 -0.73 14.53
CA MET A 20 3.61 -0.58 13.39
C MET A 20 3.95 -1.52 12.22
N ALA A 21 5.25 -1.81 12.00
CA ALA A 21 5.67 -2.77 10.98
C ALA A 21 5.25 -4.19 11.35
N ALA A 22 5.48 -4.60 12.60
CA ALA A 22 5.05 -5.90 13.10
C ALA A 22 3.52 -6.05 12.96
N LEU A 23 2.75 -5.03 13.35
CA LEU A 23 1.30 -5.02 13.21
C LEU A 23 0.88 -5.16 11.73
N ALA A 24 1.52 -4.45 10.82
CA ALA A 24 1.23 -4.53 9.39
C ALA A 24 1.50 -5.93 8.82
N VAL A 25 2.62 -6.56 9.19
CA VAL A 25 2.94 -7.92 8.76
C VAL A 25 1.90 -8.92 9.29
N VAL A 26 1.49 -8.79 10.55
CA VAL A 26 0.41 -9.63 11.13
C VAL A 26 -0.90 -9.45 10.35
N ILE A 27 -1.29 -8.21 10.04
CA ILE A 27 -2.49 -7.93 9.23
C ILE A 27 -2.39 -8.60 7.86
N MET A 28 -1.22 -8.51 7.20
CA MET A 28 -1.00 -9.14 5.90
C MET A 28 -1.04 -10.67 5.97
N CYS A 29 -0.54 -11.27 7.06
CA CYS A 29 -0.64 -12.72 7.28
C CYS A 29 -2.09 -13.18 7.51
N LEU A 30 -2.91 -12.37 8.18
CA LEU A 30 -4.34 -12.64 8.36
C LEU A 30 -5.13 -12.52 7.05
N GLY A 31 -4.62 -11.78 6.09
CA GLY A 31 -5.25 -11.58 4.77
C GLY A 31 -5.55 -12.87 4.02
N GLY A 32 -4.69 -13.90 4.15
CA GLY A 32 -4.89 -15.19 3.51
C GLY A 32 -5.99 -16.08 4.14
N LEU A 33 -6.54 -15.69 5.29
CA LEU A 33 -7.57 -16.47 5.99
C LEU A 33 -9.00 -16.10 5.58
N ILE A 34 -9.20 -14.92 5.02
CA ILE A 34 -10.54 -14.37 4.72
C ILE A 34 -10.56 -13.92 3.25
N PRO A 35 -11.47 -14.41 2.40
CA PRO A 35 -11.47 -14.12 0.96
C PRO A 35 -11.49 -12.63 0.58
N LEU A 36 -12.20 -11.80 1.36
CA LEU A 36 -12.25 -10.34 1.14
C LEU A 36 -11.05 -9.57 1.71
N ALA A 37 -10.22 -10.23 2.52
CA ALA A 37 -9.10 -9.59 3.18
C ALA A 37 -7.93 -9.29 2.23
N THR A 38 -7.84 -9.96 1.07
CA THR A 38 -6.86 -9.71 0.01
C THR A 38 -6.76 -8.23 -0.38
N PHE A 39 -7.89 -7.52 -0.40
CA PHE A 39 -7.91 -6.09 -0.71
C PHE A 39 -7.90 -5.21 0.56
N VAL A 40 -8.56 -5.64 1.62
CA VAL A 40 -8.70 -4.86 2.85
C VAL A 40 -7.39 -4.77 3.64
N CYS A 41 -6.65 -5.87 3.75
CA CYS A 41 -5.40 -5.90 4.51
C CYS A 41 -4.33 -4.96 3.93
N PRO A 42 -4.03 -4.96 2.61
CA PRO A 42 -3.12 -3.98 2.03
C PRO A 42 -3.56 -2.53 2.25
N MET A 43 -4.86 -2.26 2.17
CA MET A 43 -5.38 -0.91 2.40
C MET A 43 -5.19 -0.44 3.84
N LEU A 44 -5.41 -1.30 4.83
CA LEU A 44 -5.11 -1.00 6.22
C LEU A 44 -3.61 -0.73 6.41
N CYS A 45 -2.74 -1.51 5.79
CA CYS A 45 -1.29 -1.30 5.83
C CYS A 45 -0.88 0.03 5.18
N ILE A 46 -1.54 0.46 4.08
CA ILE A 46 -1.33 1.78 3.48
C ILE A 46 -1.72 2.90 4.45
N VAL A 47 -2.80 2.75 5.20
CA VAL A 47 -3.19 3.72 6.23
C VAL A 47 -2.19 3.74 7.39
N LEU A 48 -1.66 2.59 7.80
CA LEU A 48 -0.59 2.51 8.82
C LEU A 48 0.69 3.20 8.32
N LEU A 49 1.10 2.96 7.08
CA LEU A 49 2.23 3.67 6.47
C LEU A 49 2.04 5.18 6.49
N GLN A 50 0.84 5.67 6.19
CA GLN A 50 0.53 7.09 6.27
C GLN A 50 0.72 7.64 7.70
N LEU A 51 0.35 6.88 8.73
CA LEU A 51 0.58 7.26 10.11
C LEU A 51 2.07 7.30 10.47
N VAL A 52 2.83 6.29 10.03
CA VAL A 52 4.29 6.24 10.21
C VAL A 52 4.96 7.40 9.50
N PHE A 53 4.58 7.66 8.24
CA PHE A 53 5.10 8.79 7.46
C PHE A 53 4.86 10.14 8.15
N GLN A 54 3.67 10.35 8.73
CA GLN A 54 3.33 11.58 9.44
C GLN A 54 4.04 11.73 10.77
N ARG A 55 4.31 10.63 11.48
CA ARG A 55 4.91 10.65 12.84
C ARG A 55 6.42 10.58 12.82
N CYS A 56 6.98 9.77 11.94
CA CYS A 56 8.40 9.43 11.92
C CYS A 56 9.16 10.08 10.74
N GLY A 57 8.44 10.70 9.80
CA GLY A 57 9.04 11.39 8.65
C GLY A 57 9.30 10.50 7.43
N GLY A 58 9.75 11.14 6.34
CA GLY A 58 9.83 10.50 5.01
C GLY A 58 10.83 9.35 4.92
N ARG A 59 12.03 9.50 5.50
CA ARG A 59 13.07 8.46 5.46
C ARG A 59 12.59 7.18 6.15
N MET A 60 11.97 7.32 7.31
CA MET A 60 11.41 6.20 8.05
C MET A 60 10.23 5.56 7.32
N GLY A 61 9.38 6.37 6.68
CA GLY A 61 8.28 5.88 5.85
C GLY A 61 8.75 4.99 4.70
N TRP A 62 9.80 5.37 3.98
CA TRP A 62 10.37 4.54 2.90
C TRP A 62 11.00 3.25 3.41
N ALA A 63 11.79 3.32 4.51
CA ALA A 63 12.38 2.14 5.13
C ALA A 63 11.28 1.17 5.63
N TRP A 64 10.24 1.70 6.26
CA TRP A 64 9.10 0.94 6.75
C TRP A 64 8.34 0.26 5.60
N TYR A 65 8.05 1.00 4.52
CA TYR A 65 7.40 0.46 3.32
C TYR A 65 8.21 -0.70 2.72
N GLY A 66 9.52 -0.51 2.51
CA GLY A 66 10.40 -1.56 1.99
C GLY A 66 10.43 -2.80 2.88
N ALA A 67 10.59 -2.62 4.18
CA ALA A 67 10.62 -3.73 5.14
C ALA A 67 9.29 -4.51 5.16
N VAL A 68 8.15 -3.83 5.25
CA VAL A 68 6.84 -4.50 5.27
C VAL A 68 6.52 -5.16 3.93
N SER A 69 6.88 -4.54 2.79
CA SER A 69 6.68 -5.14 1.46
C SER A 69 7.46 -6.45 1.30
N ILE A 70 8.73 -6.46 1.70
CA ILE A 70 9.57 -7.67 1.61
C ILE A 70 9.05 -8.74 2.56
N LEU A 71 8.77 -8.39 3.82
CA LEU A 71 8.29 -9.34 4.82
C LEU A 71 6.93 -9.94 4.43
N SER A 72 5.98 -9.12 3.96
CA SER A 72 4.68 -9.62 3.51
C SER A 72 4.79 -10.52 2.29
N MET A 73 5.70 -10.22 1.37
CA MET A 73 5.92 -11.07 0.19
C MET A 73 6.54 -12.42 0.56
N LEU A 74 7.41 -12.46 1.57
CA LEU A 74 8.04 -13.69 2.04
C LEU A 74 7.12 -14.51 2.94
N MET A 75 6.48 -13.89 3.91
CA MET A 75 5.72 -14.55 4.99
C MET A 75 4.22 -14.61 4.72
N GLY A 76 3.69 -13.68 3.91
CA GLY A 76 2.24 -13.62 3.62
C GLY A 76 1.76 -14.83 2.84
N PRO A 77 0.69 -15.51 3.29
CA PRO A 77 0.07 -16.61 2.56
C PRO A 77 -0.62 -16.12 1.28
N ASP A 78 -1.14 -14.88 1.30
CA ASP A 78 -1.78 -14.21 0.18
C ASP A 78 -0.75 -13.40 -0.62
N LYS A 79 -0.33 -13.97 -1.76
CA LYS A 79 0.64 -13.32 -2.65
C LYS A 79 0.04 -12.17 -3.44
N GLU A 80 -1.25 -12.25 -3.76
CA GLU A 80 -1.96 -11.18 -4.46
C GLU A 80 -2.05 -9.93 -3.57
N GLY A 81 -2.51 -10.07 -2.32
CA GLY A 81 -2.56 -8.97 -1.36
C GLY A 81 -1.19 -8.39 -1.05
N SER A 82 -0.16 -9.24 -0.93
CA SER A 82 1.23 -8.80 -0.72
C SER A 82 1.78 -8.00 -1.90
N ALA A 83 1.49 -8.45 -3.13
CA ALA A 83 1.84 -7.73 -4.35
C ALA A 83 1.07 -6.41 -4.47
N LEU A 84 -0.21 -6.40 -4.10
CA LEU A 84 -1.03 -5.19 -4.06
C LEU A 84 -0.42 -4.13 -3.13
N PHE A 85 0.03 -4.53 -1.95
CA PHE A 85 0.76 -3.63 -1.05
C PHE A 85 2.09 -3.18 -1.65
N LEU A 86 2.85 -4.07 -2.29
CA LEU A 86 4.11 -3.74 -2.94
C LEU A 86 3.94 -2.69 -4.05
N PHE A 87 2.89 -2.80 -4.88
CA PHE A 87 2.68 -1.88 -6.00
C PHE A 87 1.92 -0.60 -5.66
N LEU A 88 1.07 -0.62 -4.63
CA LEU A 88 0.27 0.54 -4.23
C LEU A 88 0.66 1.14 -2.88
N GLY A 89 1.40 0.39 -2.06
CA GLY A 89 1.76 0.83 -0.71
C GLY A 89 2.59 2.10 -0.66
N PHE A 90 3.41 2.38 -1.67
CA PHE A 90 4.19 3.63 -1.73
C PHE A 90 3.35 4.88 -2.01
N TYR A 91 2.07 4.73 -2.37
CA TYR A 91 1.21 5.85 -2.74
C TYR A 91 1.19 7.02 -1.71
N PRO A 92 1.05 6.78 -0.38
CA PRO A 92 1.07 7.87 0.60
C PRO A 92 2.35 8.70 0.59
N LEU A 93 3.48 8.08 0.23
CA LEU A 93 4.80 8.73 0.18
C LEU A 93 4.95 9.63 -1.06
N VAL A 94 4.32 9.24 -2.18
CA VAL A 94 4.37 9.97 -3.46
C VAL A 94 3.22 10.96 -3.60
N LYS A 95 2.10 10.75 -2.90
CA LYS A 95 0.91 11.61 -2.93
C LYS A 95 1.20 13.11 -2.82
N PRO A 96 2.07 13.60 -1.89
CA PRO A 96 2.35 15.04 -1.79
C PRO A 96 3.03 15.61 -3.04
N LYS A 97 3.73 14.78 -3.83
CA LYS A 97 4.35 15.18 -5.09
C LYS A 97 3.32 15.19 -6.22
N LEU A 98 2.44 14.18 -6.28
CA LEU A 98 1.37 14.11 -7.28
C LEU A 98 0.37 15.26 -7.16
N GLU A 99 0.08 15.72 -5.95
CA GLU A 99 -0.83 16.85 -5.71
C GLU A 99 -0.29 18.20 -6.20
N LYS A 100 1.00 18.28 -6.52
CA LYS A 100 1.63 19.49 -7.10
C LYS A 100 1.57 19.53 -8.62
N LEU A 101 1.21 18.42 -9.28
CA LEU A 101 1.13 18.33 -10.74
C LEU A 101 -0.21 18.90 -11.26
N PRO A 102 -0.23 19.43 -12.50
CA PRO A 102 -1.49 19.78 -13.14
C PRO A 102 -2.35 18.52 -13.30
N LEU A 103 -3.65 18.63 -13.03
CA LEU A 103 -4.62 17.52 -13.07
C LEU A 103 -4.25 16.32 -12.16
N PRO A 104 -4.14 16.51 -10.85
CA PRO A 104 -3.64 15.49 -9.94
C PRO A 104 -4.49 14.21 -9.94
N TRP A 105 -5.79 14.28 -10.22
CA TRP A 105 -6.67 13.12 -10.28
C TRP A 105 -6.33 12.19 -11.46
N LEU A 106 -5.94 12.76 -12.61
CA LEU A 106 -5.55 11.99 -13.79
C LEU A 106 -4.25 11.22 -13.53
N TRP A 107 -3.23 11.88 -12.98
CA TRP A 107 -1.97 11.24 -12.61
C TRP A 107 -2.13 10.13 -11.58
N LYS A 108 -3.04 10.32 -10.62
CA LYS A 108 -3.39 9.30 -9.63
C LYS A 108 -4.05 8.08 -10.28
N ALA A 109 -5.00 8.30 -11.20
CA ALA A 109 -5.66 7.22 -11.92
C ALA A 109 -4.68 6.47 -12.84
N ILE A 110 -3.81 7.16 -13.57
CA ILE A 110 -2.79 6.55 -14.42
C ILE A 110 -1.84 5.69 -13.57
N LEU A 111 -1.32 6.25 -12.47
CA LEU A 111 -0.41 5.52 -11.56
C LEU A 111 -1.07 4.25 -11.02
N PHE A 112 -2.32 4.33 -10.60
CA PHE A 112 -3.05 3.18 -10.10
C PHE A 112 -3.24 2.11 -11.18
N ASN A 113 -3.74 2.48 -12.35
CA ASN A 113 -4.01 1.52 -13.43
C ASN A 113 -2.72 0.86 -13.94
N VAL A 114 -1.65 1.64 -14.11
CA VAL A 114 -0.33 1.09 -14.49
C VAL A 114 0.20 0.15 -13.42
N ALA A 115 0.09 0.51 -12.14
CA ALA A 115 0.54 -0.33 -11.04
C ALA A 115 -0.22 -1.68 -10.99
N ILE A 116 -1.54 -1.66 -11.16
CA ILE A 116 -2.38 -2.87 -11.18
C ILE A 116 -2.07 -3.75 -12.39
N LEU A 117 -1.98 -3.19 -13.59
CA LEU A 117 -1.65 -3.96 -14.79
C LEU A 117 -0.27 -4.60 -14.69
N LEU A 118 0.71 -3.84 -14.21
CA LEU A 118 2.07 -4.36 -14.00
C LEU A 118 2.09 -5.44 -12.92
N MET A 119 1.33 -5.29 -11.85
CA MET A 119 1.21 -6.27 -10.77
C MET A 119 0.66 -7.60 -11.31
N TYR A 120 -0.48 -7.58 -12.00
CA TYR A 120 -1.07 -8.81 -12.55
C TYR A 120 -0.19 -9.45 -13.61
N TRP A 121 0.43 -8.63 -14.47
CA TRP A 121 1.40 -9.15 -15.45
C TRP A 121 2.55 -9.90 -14.76
N LEU A 122 3.08 -9.34 -13.68
CA LEU A 122 4.18 -9.93 -12.91
C LEU A 122 3.74 -11.20 -12.17
N LEU A 123 2.55 -11.20 -11.55
CA LEU A 123 2.00 -12.36 -10.84
C LEU A 123 1.79 -13.56 -11.79
N ILE A 124 1.30 -13.30 -12.99
CA ILE A 124 1.06 -14.36 -13.97
C ILE A 124 2.38 -14.87 -14.58
N ASN A 125 3.26 -13.95 -15.02
CA ASN A 125 4.44 -14.33 -15.80
C ASN A 125 5.65 -14.71 -14.94
N LEU A 126 5.86 -14.06 -13.80
CA LEU A 126 7.02 -14.28 -12.94
C LEU A 126 6.70 -15.29 -11.82
N PHE A 127 5.55 -15.16 -11.17
CA PHE A 127 5.16 -16.07 -10.08
C PHE A 127 4.39 -17.30 -10.55
N GLY A 128 4.04 -17.36 -11.84
CA GLY A 128 3.40 -18.54 -12.44
C GLY A 128 2.07 -18.91 -11.78
N MET A 129 1.28 -17.91 -11.31
CA MET A 129 0.00 -18.17 -10.64
C MET A 129 -1.04 -18.63 -11.65
N ALA A 130 -1.04 -19.94 -11.93
CA ALA A 130 -1.91 -20.58 -12.91
C ALA A 130 -3.41 -20.36 -12.61
N ALA A 131 -3.79 -20.28 -11.35
CA ALA A 131 -5.16 -19.99 -10.94
C ALA A 131 -5.63 -18.62 -11.44
N LEU A 132 -4.84 -17.56 -11.23
CA LEU A 132 -5.12 -16.23 -11.75
C LEU A 132 -5.16 -16.20 -13.27
N ALA A 133 -4.21 -16.89 -13.93
CA ALA A 133 -4.20 -16.99 -15.39
C ALA A 133 -5.45 -17.71 -15.94
N ALA A 134 -5.95 -18.73 -15.24
CA ALA A 134 -7.18 -19.42 -15.60
C ALA A 134 -8.42 -18.54 -15.44
N GLU A 135 -8.54 -17.79 -14.33
CA GLU A 135 -9.63 -16.84 -14.11
C GLU A 135 -9.68 -15.75 -15.20
N PHE A 136 -8.53 -15.21 -15.58
CA PHE A 136 -8.45 -14.23 -16.67
C PHE A 136 -8.74 -14.84 -18.03
N ARG A 137 -8.50 -16.14 -18.24
CA ARG A 137 -8.87 -16.86 -19.48
C ARG A 137 -10.35 -17.15 -19.57
N GLU A 138 -10.98 -17.55 -18.46
CA GLU A 138 -12.41 -17.91 -18.44
C GLU A 138 -13.33 -16.70 -18.51
N MET A 139 -13.04 -15.65 -17.72
CA MET A 139 -13.84 -14.43 -17.67
C MET A 139 -13.36 -13.34 -18.62
N GLY A 140 -12.15 -13.43 -19.15
CA GLY A 140 -11.61 -12.55 -20.17
C GLY A 140 -11.64 -11.06 -19.82
N THR A 141 -11.96 -10.24 -20.84
CA THR A 141 -11.99 -8.78 -20.74
C THR A 141 -12.98 -8.26 -19.69
N ILE A 142 -14.05 -8.99 -19.41
CA ILE A 142 -15.09 -8.57 -18.45
C ILE A 142 -14.52 -8.53 -17.03
N LEU A 143 -13.80 -9.57 -16.61
CA LEU A 143 -13.18 -9.64 -15.29
C LEU A 143 -12.18 -8.48 -15.11
N LEU A 144 -11.37 -8.22 -16.13
CA LEU A 144 -10.39 -7.14 -16.11
C LEU A 144 -11.06 -5.77 -15.94
N ILE A 145 -12.15 -5.51 -16.68
CA ILE A 145 -12.90 -4.25 -16.57
C ILE A 145 -13.51 -4.10 -15.16
N ILE A 146 -14.12 -5.15 -14.62
CA ILE A 146 -14.72 -5.12 -13.29
C ILE A 146 -13.63 -4.89 -12.23
N THR A 147 -12.52 -5.60 -12.31
CA THR A 147 -11.39 -5.45 -11.36
C THR A 147 -10.82 -4.05 -11.40
N LEU A 148 -10.61 -3.48 -12.59
CA LEU A 148 -10.13 -2.11 -12.73
C LEU A 148 -11.16 -1.08 -12.22
N ALA A 149 -12.45 -1.28 -12.48
CA ALA A 149 -13.50 -0.37 -12.01
C ALA A 149 -13.61 -0.37 -10.48
N LEU A 150 -13.69 -1.55 -9.87
CA LEU A 150 -13.72 -1.71 -8.42
C LEU A 150 -12.42 -1.21 -7.77
N GLY A 151 -11.29 -1.52 -8.36
CA GLY A 151 -9.99 -1.06 -7.90
C GLY A 151 -9.87 0.48 -7.93
N ASN A 152 -10.28 1.12 -9.01
CA ASN A 152 -10.31 2.59 -9.11
C ASN A 152 -11.25 3.23 -8.09
N LEU A 153 -12.44 2.64 -7.86
CA LEU A 153 -13.37 3.10 -6.83
C LEU A 153 -12.72 3.02 -5.44
N THR A 154 -12.12 1.89 -5.13
CA THR A 154 -11.45 1.64 -3.84
C THR A 154 -10.25 2.56 -3.65
N PHE A 155 -9.47 2.79 -4.71
CA PHE A 155 -8.35 3.74 -4.69
C PHE A 155 -8.82 5.17 -4.46
N PHE A 156 -9.91 5.60 -5.09
CA PHE A 156 -10.50 6.92 -4.86
C PHE A 156 -10.97 7.10 -3.43
N LEU A 157 -11.62 6.08 -2.84
CA LEU A 157 -12.00 6.09 -1.44
C LEU A 157 -10.79 6.18 -0.51
N LEU A 158 -9.74 5.41 -0.79
CA LEU A 158 -8.48 5.46 -0.05
C LEU A 158 -7.85 6.86 -0.14
N ASP A 159 -7.78 7.45 -1.32
CA ASP A 159 -7.25 8.82 -1.51
C ASP A 159 -8.04 9.85 -0.70
N LYS A 160 -9.36 9.73 -0.65
CA LYS A 160 -10.23 10.60 0.14
C LYS A 160 -10.00 10.47 1.65
N ILE A 161 -9.78 9.25 2.15
CA ILE A 161 -9.45 8.98 3.55
C ILE A 161 -8.09 9.59 3.90
N LEU A 162 -7.09 9.38 3.06
CA LEU A 162 -5.75 9.92 3.25
C LEU A 162 -5.76 11.47 3.21
N SER A 163 -6.57 12.07 2.34
CA SER A 163 -6.69 13.52 2.23
C SER A 163 -7.34 14.14 3.47
N ARG A 164 -8.38 13.52 4.04
CA ARG A 164 -9.04 14.00 5.27
C ARG A 164 -8.09 14.03 6.46
N LYS A 165 -7.19 13.04 6.58
CA LYS A 165 -6.20 13.00 7.66
C LYS A 165 -5.08 14.05 7.49
N LEU A 166 -4.72 14.41 6.27
CA LEU A 166 -3.75 15.47 5.97
C LEU A 166 -4.30 16.88 6.24
N GLY A 167 -5.58 17.12 5.92
CA GLY A 167 -6.24 18.42 6.13
C GLY A 167 -6.38 18.81 7.60
N ARG A 168 -6.49 17.83 8.51
CA ARG A 168 -6.65 18.07 9.95
C ARG A 168 -5.38 18.58 10.64
N ARG A 169 -4.21 18.49 10.00
CA ARG A 169 -2.90 18.94 10.54
C ARG A 169 -2.49 20.34 10.07
N ARG A 170 -3.22 20.93 9.12
CA ARG A 170 -2.98 22.31 8.63
C ARG A 170 -3.83 23.37 9.31
N ARG A 171 -4.68 22.99 10.25
CA ARG A 171 -5.37 23.87 11.19
C ARG A 171 -4.80 23.63 12.60
#